data_520ede12480ce627b6c8646f808ef6ee
#
_entry.id   520ede12480ce627b6c8646f808ef6ee
#
_cell.length_a   1.000
_cell.length_b   1.000
_cell.length_c   1.000
_cell.angle_alpha   90.00
_cell.angle_beta   90.00
_cell.angle_gamma   90.00
#
_symmetry.space_group_name_H-M   'P 1'
#
loop_
_entity.id
_entity.type
_entity.pdbx_description
1 polymer ?
#
loop_
_entity_poly.entity_id
_entity_poly.type
_entity_poly.pdbx_seq_one_letter_code
_entity_poly.pdbx_strand_id
1 'polypeptide(L)'
;MKKILFMIPLLALLFTACDPTSEDNGPGANISAEELSNGFTITQESDGNNNLTFNISPARYVKIYNADNNGLVAQGTGSLTTQVVPPVTSANYYVEAINPDGSIVKSSSKGVTVNNYTKLPAIFDQVFGKDANGNYLTSTWTWDDSSDKCWGNGGWGSD
;
A
#
# COMPACT_ATOMS: atom_id res chain seq x y z
N MET A 1 -10.50 -19.70 -66.17
CA MET A 1 -10.34 -20.30 -64.86
C MET A 1 -8.93 -20.11 -64.23
N LYS A 2 -8.18 -19.06 -64.59
CA LYS A 2 -6.82 -18.80 -64.07
C LYS A 2 -6.73 -17.61 -63.07
N LYS A 3 -7.83 -16.91 -62.80
CA LYS A 3 -7.84 -15.70 -61.96
C LYS A 3 -8.19 -15.92 -60.49
N ILE A 4 -8.67 -17.12 -60.13
CA ILE A 4 -9.07 -17.43 -58.74
C ILE A 4 -7.89 -17.89 -57.90
N LEU A 5 -6.81 -18.39 -58.51
CA LEU A 5 -5.66 -18.94 -57.81
C LEU A 5 -4.75 -17.85 -57.15
N PHE A 6 -4.90 -16.59 -57.57
CA PHE A 6 -4.12 -15.48 -57.04
C PHE A 6 -4.79 -14.76 -55.84
N MET A 7 -6.10 -14.98 -55.66
CA MET A 7 -6.81 -14.36 -54.53
C MET A 7 -6.64 -15.09 -53.18
N ILE A 8 -6.36 -16.39 -53.22
CA ILE A 8 -6.23 -17.21 -52.01
C ILE A 8 -4.99 -16.83 -51.19
N PRO A 9 -3.78 -16.60 -51.76
CA PRO A 9 -2.63 -16.19 -50.96
C PRO A 9 -2.75 -14.77 -50.44
N LEU A 10 -3.51 -13.87 -51.07
CA LEU A 10 -3.71 -12.50 -50.59
C LEU A 10 -4.64 -12.45 -49.38
N LEU A 11 -5.63 -13.38 -49.31
CA LEU A 11 -6.54 -13.48 -48.17
C LEU A 11 -5.84 -14.10 -46.96
N ALA A 12 -4.85 -14.98 -47.16
CA ALA A 12 -4.08 -15.61 -46.10
C ALA A 12 -3.13 -14.59 -45.38
N LEU A 13 -2.71 -13.54 -46.07
CA LEU A 13 -1.88 -12.49 -45.50
C LEU A 13 -2.64 -11.52 -44.58
N LEU A 14 -3.97 -11.51 -44.65
CA LEU A 14 -4.80 -10.66 -43.80
C LEU A 14 -5.02 -11.24 -42.41
N PHE A 15 -4.72 -12.52 -42.19
CA PHE A 15 -4.86 -13.16 -40.86
C PHE A 15 -3.60 -13.15 -40.04
N THR A 16 -2.46 -12.73 -40.58
CA THR A 16 -1.22 -12.64 -39.83
C THR A 16 -0.98 -11.25 -39.18
N ALA A 17 -1.90 -10.30 -39.41
CA ALA A 17 -1.75 -8.92 -38.90
C ALA A 17 -2.37 -8.68 -37.51
N CYS A 18 -2.87 -9.73 -36.88
CA CYS A 18 -3.37 -9.67 -35.51
C CYS A 18 -2.76 -10.82 -34.69
N ASP A 19 -1.44 -10.94 -34.71
CA ASP A 19 -0.78 -11.53 -33.58
C ASP A 19 -0.71 -10.40 -32.55
N PRO A 20 -1.46 -10.46 -31.42
CA PRO A 20 -1.20 -9.55 -30.34
C PRO A 20 0.23 -9.92 -29.93
N THR A 21 1.19 -9.08 -30.33
CA THR A 21 2.46 -9.06 -29.65
C THR A 21 2.09 -9.00 -28.18
N SER A 22 2.23 -10.11 -27.49
CA SER A 22 2.22 -10.14 -26.06
C SER A 22 3.36 -9.20 -25.65
N GLU A 23 3.03 -7.92 -25.55
CA GLU A 23 3.86 -7.03 -24.79
C GLU A 23 4.05 -7.72 -23.46
N ASP A 24 5.27 -7.98 -23.06
CA ASP A 24 5.68 -8.65 -21.82
C ASP A 24 5.29 -7.86 -20.57
N ASN A 25 4.11 -7.23 -20.60
CA ASN A 25 3.43 -6.56 -19.49
C ASN A 25 2.34 -7.44 -18.86
N GLY A 26 2.34 -8.73 -19.19
CA GLY A 26 1.56 -9.69 -18.42
C GLY A 26 2.02 -9.70 -16.96
N PRO A 27 1.17 -10.12 -16.03
CA PRO A 27 1.61 -10.34 -14.65
C PRO A 27 2.79 -11.30 -14.71
N GLY A 28 3.97 -10.86 -14.28
CA GLY A 28 5.23 -11.62 -14.41
C GLY A 28 5.11 -13.07 -13.94
N ALA A 29 6.19 -13.85 -14.04
CA ALA A 29 6.19 -15.24 -13.59
C ALA A 29 5.66 -15.39 -12.15
N ASN A 30 5.13 -16.56 -11.83
CA ASN A 30 4.80 -16.91 -10.45
C ASN A 30 6.02 -16.67 -9.56
N ILE A 31 5.77 -16.17 -8.37
CA ILE A 31 6.78 -16.00 -7.33
C ILE A 31 6.48 -16.95 -6.18
N SER A 32 7.52 -17.49 -5.58
CA SER A 32 7.40 -18.27 -4.34
C SER A 32 7.34 -17.36 -3.11
N ALA A 33 6.91 -17.91 -1.99
CA ALA A 33 6.92 -17.20 -0.70
C ALA A 33 8.33 -16.79 -0.26
N GLU A 34 9.34 -17.60 -0.61
CA GLU A 34 10.75 -17.32 -0.32
C GLU A 34 11.26 -16.15 -1.17
N GLU A 35 11.02 -16.17 -2.48
CA GLU A 35 11.41 -15.09 -3.38
C GLU A 35 10.72 -13.78 -3.00
N LEU A 36 9.42 -13.83 -2.67
CA LEU A 36 8.69 -12.66 -2.18
C LEU A 36 9.28 -12.12 -0.87
N SER A 37 9.68 -13.01 0.04
CA SER A 37 10.32 -12.63 1.30
C SER A 37 11.69 -11.99 1.07
N ASN A 38 12.48 -12.52 0.15
CA ASN A 38 13.79 -11.98 -0.20
C ASN A 38 13.68 -10.64 -0.91
N GLY A 39 12.68 -10.50 -1.78
CA GLY A 39 12.41 -9.26 -2.54
C GLY A 39 11.70 -8.16 -1.75
N PHE A 40 11.10 -8.47 -0.60
CA PHE A 40 10.46 -7.50 0.27
C PHE A 40 11.49 -6.85 1.20
N THR A 41 11.61 -5.53 1.17
CA THR A 41 12.46 -4.78 2.10
C THR A 41 11.69 -3.60 2.70
N ILE A 42 12.06 -3.22 3.92
CA ILE A 42 11.54 -2.05 4.62
C ILE A 42 12.72 -1.12 4.86
N THR A 43 12.60 0.12 4.42
CA THR A 43 13.59 1.16 4.64
C THR A 43 13.02 2.29 5.44
N GLN A 44 13.87 2.93 6.24
CA GLN A 44 13.59 4.10 7.04
C GLN A 44 14.56 5.20 6.62
N GLU A 45 14.14 6.46 6.68
CA GLU A 45 15.00 7.59 6.32
C GLU A 45 16.22 7.71 7.25
N SER A 46 16.03 7.31 8.53
CA SER A 46 17.07 7.17 9.54
C SER A 46 16.66 6.10 10.55
N ASP A 47 17.59 5.62 11.36
CA ASP A 47 17.30 4.64 12.41
C ASP A 47 16.17 5.13 13.31
N GLY A 48 15.17 4.27 13.49
CA GLY A 48 13.99 4.56 14.29
C GLY A 48 13.03 5.59 13.67
N ASN A 49 13.23 6.01 12.42
CA ASN A 49 12.31 6.90 11.74
C ASN A 49 10.93 6.26 11.59
N ASN A 50 9.89 7.05 11.81
CA ASN A 50 8.50 6.57 11.76
C ASN A 50 7.93 6.49 10.35
N ASN A 51 8.60 7.08 9.34
CA ASN A 51 8.24 6.95 7.95
C ASN A 51 8.90 5.70 7.37
N LEU A 52 8.09 4.78 6.89
CA LEU A 52 8.54 3.52 6.32
C LEU A 52 8.32 3.51 4.82
N THR A 53 9.28 2.99 4.10
CA THR A 53 9.15 2.69 2.68
C THR A 53 9.29 1.18 2.48
N PHE A 54 8.25 0.58 1.91
CA PHE A 54 8.21 -0.82 1.54
C PHE A 54 8.62 -0.96 0.08
N ASN A 55 9.65 -1.74 -0.21
CA ASN A 55 10.10 -2.00 -1.56
C ASN A 55 9.91 -3.48 -1.89
N ILE A 56 9.38 -3.74 -3.06
CA ILE A 56 9.12 -5.09 -3.56
C ILE A 56 9.86 -5.30 -4.88
N SER A 57 10.70 -6.32 -4.93
CA SER A 57 11.46 -6.71 -6.11
C SER A 57 11.29 -8.21 -6.40
N PRO A 58 10.99 -8.63 -7.64
CA PRO A 58 10.58 -7.77 -8.77
C PRO A 58 9.26 -7.04 -8.48
N ALA A 59 9.10 -5.87 -9.10
CA ALA A 59 7.91 -5.04 -8.90
C ALA A 59 6.64 -5.79 -9.31
N ARG A 60 5.64 -5.82 -8.43
CA ARG A 60 4.33 -6.45 -8.64
C ARG A 60 3.29 -5.82 -7.75
N TYR A 61 2.02 -6.04 -8.06
CA TYR A 61 0.94 -5.62 -7.17
C TYR A 61 0.92 -6.48 -5.91
N VAL A 62 0.93 -5.83 -4.77
CA VAL A 62 0.95 -6.46 -3.45
C VAL A 62 -0.01 -5.78 -2.48
N LYS A 63 -0.34 -6.51 -1.42
CA LYS A 63 -0.97 -6.00 -0.20
C LYS A 63 0.00 -6.17 0.96
N ILE A 64 0.19 -5.11 1.74
CA ILE A 64 1.08 -5.10 2.90
C ILE A 64 0.22 -5.05 4.15
N TYR A 65 0.47 -5.95 5.06
CA TYR A 65 -0.27 -6.08 6.31
C TYR A 65 0.66 -5.88 7.51
N ASN A 66 0.11 -5.27 8.54
CA ASN A 66 0.72 -5.33 9.86
C ASN A 66 0.52 -6.74 10.41
N ALA A 67 1.60 -7.43 10.76
CA ALA A 67 1.56 -8.82 11.22
C ALA A 67 1.02 -8.96 12.65
N ASP A 68 1.02 -7.88 13.42
CA ASP A 68 0.60 -7.91 14.83
C ASP A 68 -0.93 -7.89 14.98
N ASN A 69 -1.63 -7.29 14.01
CA ASN A 69 -3.09 -7.17 14.02
C ASN A 69 -3.79 -7.60 12.72
N ASN A 70 -3.03 -8.04 11.72
CA ASN A 70 -3.49 -8.39 10.37
C ASN A 70 -4.23 -7.25 9.63
N GLY A 71 -4.00 -6.01 10.03
CA GLY A 71 -4.57 -4.83 9.38
C GLY A 71 -3.85 -4.52 8.06
N LEU A 72 -4.63 -4.22 7.00
CA LEU A 72 -4.09 -3.74 5.74
C LEU A 72 -3.46 -2.35 5.95
N VAL A 73 -2.20 -2.20 5.58
CA VAL A 73 -1.42 -0.96 5.73
C VAL A 73 -1.29 -0.20 4.43
N ALA A 74 -0.97 -0.92 3.34
CA ALA A 74 -0.79 -0.35 2.02
C ALA A 74 -1.06 -1.40 0.94
N GLN A 75 -1.37 -0.95 -0.26
CA GLN A 75 -1.48 -1.84 -1.42
C GLN A 75 -1.10 -1.10 -2.70
N GLY A 76 -0.51 -1.80 -3.64
CA GLY A 76 -0.08 -1.21 -4.92
C GLY A 76 1.11 -1.94 -5.53
N THR A 77 1.77 -1.29 -6.48
CA THR A 77 2.94 -1.81 -7.19
C THR A 77 4.15 -0.94 -6.90
N GLY A 78 5.31 -1.57 -6.72
CA GLY A 78 6.58 -0.85 -6.54
C GLY A 78 6.81 -0.42 -5.10
N SER A 79 7.23 0.83 -4.92
CA SER A 79 7.56 1.40 -3.61
C SER A 79 6.31 1.98 -2.95
N LEU A 80 5.98 1.52 -1.76
CA LEU A 80 4.82 1.97 -0.99
C LEU A 80 5.29 2.57 0.33
N THR A 81 4.60 3.59 0.83
CA THR A 81 4.98 4.29 2.05
C THR A 81 3.88 4.24 3.10
N THR A 82 4.28 4.25 4.36
CA THR A 82 3.38 4.42 5.51
C THR A 82 4.09 5.14 6.64
N GLN A 83 3.33 5.58 7.61
CA GLN A 83 3.87 6.17 8.83
C GLN A 83 3.37 5.38 10.04
N VAL A 84 4.30 5.03 10.94
CA VAL A 84 3.93 4.42 12.23
C VAL A 84 3.59 5.52 13.21
N VAL A 85 2.38 5.46 13.77
CA VAL A 85 1.89 6.47 14.71
C VAL A 85 2.12 5.99 16.15
N PRO A 86 2.69 6.85 17.03
CA PRO A 86 2.87 6.52 18.44
C PRO A 86 1.54 6.13 19.12
N PRO A 87 1.60 5.34 20.19
CA PRO A 87 2.77 4.98 20.99
C PRO A 87 3.52 3.72 20.53
N VAL A 88 3.31 3.27 19.29
CA VAL A 88 3.98 2.07 18.77
C VAL A 88 5.46 2.34 18.59
N THR A 89 6.32 1.48 19.16
CA THR A 89 7.78 1.58 19.08
C THR A 89 8.40 0.51 18.19
N SER A 90 7.62 -0.50 17.82
CA SER A 90 8.01 -1.56 16.86
C SER A 90 6.78 -2.05 16.11
N ALA A 91 6.97 -2.52 14.90
CA ALA A 91 5.91 -3.12 14.11
C ALA A 91 6.49 -4.19 13.19
N ASN A 92 5.70 -5.23 12.92
CA ASN A 92 6.04 -6.30 12.00
C ASN A 92 5.12 -6.24 10.78
N TYR A 93 5.67 -6.47 9.61
CA TYR A 93 4.92 -6.42 8.35
C TYR A 93 5.19 -7.64 7.50
N TYR A 94 4.18 -8.09 6.78
CA TYR A 94 4.30 -9.07 5.73
C TYR A 94 3.56 -8.62 4.47
N VAL A 95 3.89 -9.26 3.37
CA VAL A 95 3.36 -8.95 2.05
C VAL A 95 2.60 -10.15 1.50
N GLU A 96 1.46 -9.90 0.87
CA GLU A 96 0.75 -10.87 0.04
C GLU A 96 0.77 -10.43 -1.41
N ALA A 97 1.03 -11.37 -2.31
CA ALA A 97 0.95 -11.20 -3.75
C ALA A 97 0.03 -12.27 -4.36
N ILE A 98 -0.65 -11.91 -5.44
CA ILE A 98 -1.42 -12.86 -6.26
C ILE A 98 -0.57 -13.19 -7.48
N ASN A 99 -0.32 -14.46 -7.69
CA ASN A 99 0.36 -14.97 -8.86
C ASN A 99 -0.56 -15.02 -10.10
N PRO A 100 0.00 -15.05 -11.31
CA PRO A 100 -0.78 -15.22 -12.55
C PRO A 100 -1.70 -16.45 -12.58
N ASP A 101 -1.34 -17.52 -11.88
CA ASP A 101 -2.16 -18.72 -11.74
C ASP A 101 -3.29 -18.60 -10.71
N GLY A 102 -3.42 -17.43 -10.07
CA GLY A 102 -4.42 -17.14 -9.04
C GLY A 102 -4.00 -17.57 -7.63
N SER A 103 -2.86 -18.20 -7.45
CA SER A 103 -2.35 -18.54 -6.12
C SER A 103 -1.95 -17.29 -5.34
N ILE A 104 -2.23 -17.30 -4.03
CA ILE A 104 -1.80 -16.24 -3.12
C ILE A 104 -0.54 -16.71 -2.39
N VAL A 105 0.51 -15.91 -2.46
CA VAL A 105 1.75 -16.14 -1.74
C VAL A 105 1.94 -15.08 -0.67
N LYS A 106 2.47 -15.49 0.47
CA LYS A 106 2.72 -14.65 1.63
C LYS A 106 4.20 -14.68 2.00
N SER A 107 4.79 -13.51 2.21
CA SER A 107 6.18 -13.42 2.69
C SER A 107 6.31 -13.78 4.17
N SER A 108 7.54 -14.02 4.61
CA SER A 108 7.88 -13.93 6.02
C SER A 108 7.70 -12.50 6.53
N SER A 109 7.43 -12.35 7.84
CA SER A 109 7.32 -11.04 8.47
C SER A 109 8.69 -10.39 8.65
N LYS A 110 8.74 -9.05 8.50
CA LYS A 110 9.92 -8.23 8.80
C LYS A 110 9.56 -7.17 9.82
N GLY A 111 10.39 -7.07 10.85
CA GLY A 111 10.21 -6.11 11.93
C GLY A 111 10.99 -4.81 11.68
N VAL A 112 10.46 -3.72 12.20
CA VAL A 112 11.13 -2.42 12.27
C VAL A 112 10.98 -1.85 13.67
N THR A 113 12.00 -1.10 14.12
CA THR A 113 11.93 -0.30 15.32
C THR A 113 11.72 1.15 14.94
N VAL A 114 10.78 1.82 15.59
CA VAL A 114 10.44 3.22 15.35
C VAL A 114 10.59 4.02 16.65
N ASN A 115 10.78 5.31 16.52
CA ASN A 115 10.86 6.17 17.69
C ASN A 115 9.46 6.43 18.25
N ASN A 116 9.35 6.32 19.55
CA ASN A 116 8.24 6.95 20.24
C ASN A 116 8.42 8.46 20.16
N TYR A 117 7.38 9.22 19.76
CA TYR A 117 7.45 10.67 19.80
C TYR A 117 7.57 11.11 21.28
N THR A 118 8.75 11.54 21.64
CA THR A 118 9.00 12.04 23.00
C THR A 118 8.33 13.39 23.25
N LYS A 119 7.97 14.11 22.18
CA LYS A 119 7.32 15.40 22.27
C LYS A 119 6.42 15.62 21.05
N LEU A 120 5.13 15.42 21.25
CA LEU A 120 4.12 15.82 20.27
C LEU A 120 3.95 17.34 20.26
N PRO A 121 3.47 17.94 19.16
CA PRO A 121 3.09 19.35 19.14
C PRO A 121 2.12 19.68 20.27
N ALA A 122 2.23 20.89 20.83
CA ALA A 122 1.45 21.31 21.99
C ALA A 122 -0.08 21.23 21.79
N ILE A 123 -0.54 21.25 20.56
CA ILE A 123 -1.96 21.07 20.24
C ILE A 123 -2.49 19.72 20.75
N PHE A 124 -1.67 18.67 20.79
CA PHE A 124 -2.08 17.36 21.30
C PHE A 124 -2.35 17.41 22.81
N ASP A 125 -1.59 18.21 23.56
CA ASP A 125 -1.82 18.39 24.99
C ASP A 125 -3.16 19.11 25.25
N GLN A 126 -3.55 20.03 24.37
CA GLN A 126 -4.82 20.74 24.47
C GLN A 126 -6.02 19.85 24.06
N VAL A 127 -5.81 19.00 23.04
CA VAL A 127 -6.87 18.16 22.50
C VAL A 127 -7.16 16.95 23.40
N PHE A 128 -6.13 16.27 23.88
CA PHE A 128 -6.30 15.00 24.61
C PHE A 128 -6.11 15.16 26.12
N GLY A 129 -5.37 16.15 26.56
CA GLY A 129 -4.95 16.26 27.96
C GLY A 129 -3.94 15.18 28.35
N LYS A 130 -3.40 15.30 29.57
CA LYS A 130 -2.46 14.32 30.13
C LYS A 130 -2.86 13.93 31.53
N ASP A 131 -2.56 12.70 31.93
CA ASP A 131 -2.64 12.26 33.32
C ASP A 131 -1.46 12.80 34.15
N ALA A 132 -1.44 12.49 35.43
CA ALA A 132 -0.37 12.92 36.37
C ALA A 132 1.00 12.32 35.98
N ASN A 133 1.06 11.29 35.17
CA ASN A 133 2.28 10.62 34.71
C ASN A 133 2.73 11.15 33.32
N GLY A 134 1.97 12.07 32.71
CA GLY A 134 2.28 12.66 31.42
C GLY A 134 1.80 11.84 30.22
N ASN A 135 0.99 10.80 30.42
CA ASN A 135 0.41 10.03 29.33
C ASN A 135 -0.84 10.72 28.78
N TYR A 136 -1.04 10.66 27.48
CA TYR A 136 -2.26 11.20 26.87
C TYR A 136 -3.50 10.41 27.32
N LEU A 137 -4.55 11.15 27.61
CA LEU A 137 -5.84 10.59 28.00
C LEU A 137 -6.62 10.10 26.77
N THR A 138 -7.44 9.09 26.97
CA THR A 138 -8.44 8.71 25.98
C THR A 138 -9.60 9.70 26.04
N SER A 139 -9.93 10.32 24.90
CA SER A 139 -11.03 11.28 24.79
C SER A 139 -12.06 10.77 23.80
N THR A 140 -13.33 10.95 24.16
CA THR A 140 -14.45 10.73 23.23
C THR A 140 -14.92 12.09 22.73
N TRP A 141 -14.97 12.23 21.40
CA TRP A 141 -15.38 13.48 20.75
C TRP A 141 -16.79 13.29 20.19
N THR A 142 -17.64 14.26 20.46
CA THR A 142 -18.98 14.38 19.87
C THR A 142 -19.10 15.72 19.17
N TRP A 143 -20.04 15.81 18.25
CA TRP A 143 -20.39 17.09 17.64
C TRP A 143 -21.06 17.97 18.68
N ASP A 144 -20.76 19.26 18.64
CA ASP A 144 -21.46 20.27 19.43
C ASP A 144 -22.75 20.66 18.70
N ASP A 145 -23.85 20.02 19.06
CA ASP A 145 -25.17 20.26 18.45
C ASP A 145 -25.70 21.67 18.77
N SER A 146 -25.08 22.39 19.70
CA SER A 146 -25.44 23.75 20.04
C SER A 146 -24.75 24.79 19.16
N SER A 147 -23.77 24.39 18.37
CA SER A 147 -23.03 25.28 17.48
C SER A 147 -23.63 25.29 16.11
N ASP A 148 -23.95 26.48 15.60
CA ASP A 148 -24.35 26.68 14.21
C ASP A 148 -23.23 26.25 13.28
N LYS A 149 -23.59 25.55 12.17
CA LYS A 149 -22.64 25.12 11.13
C LYS A 149 -21.61 24.09 11.58
N CYS A 150 -21.87 23.28 12.59
CA CYS A 150 -20.98 22.18 13.03
C CYS A 150 -20.95 21.01 12.05
N TRP A 151 -21.82 21.00 11.04
CA TRP A 151 -21.88 19.97 10.00
C TRP A 151 -21.62 20.59 8.62
N GLY A 152 -20.63 20.06 7.89
CA GLY A 152 -20.45 20.44 6.49
C GLY A 152 -19.16 19.93 5.86
N ASN A 153 -19.28 19.43 4.63
CA ASN A 153 -18.19 19.08 3.73
C ASN A 153 -17.92 20.22 2.73
N GLY A 154 -17.84 21.42 3.16
CA GLY A 154 -17.66 22.54 2.23
C GLY A 154 -16.99 23.72 2.89
N GLY A 155 -16.32 24.53 2.07
CA GLY A 155 -15.76 25.79 2.53
C GLY A 155 -16.86 26.66 3.15
N TRP A 156 -16.51 27.31 4.20
CA TRP A 156 -17.35 28.30 4.85
C TRP A 156 -17.68 29.39 3.84
N GLY A 157 -18.91 29.41 3.36
CA GLY A 157 -19.37 30.54 2.60
C GLY A 157 -19.34 31.77 3.51
N SER A 158 -18.61 32.77 3.13
CA SER A 158 -18.81 34.10 3.70
C SER A 158 -20.16 34.65 3.20
N ASP A 159 -21.11 34.84 4.07
CA ASP A 159 -22.24 35.72 3.79
C ASP A 159 -21.75 37.18 3.74
#